data_f11abd5b33a18c6c25c5a84e379c9ef3
#
_entry.id   f11abd5b33a18c6c25c5a84e379c9ef3
#
_cell.length_a   1.000
_cell.length_b   1.000
_cell.length_c   1.000
_cell.angle_alpha   90.00
_cell.angle_beta   90.00
_cell.angle_gamma   90.00
#
_symmetry.space_group_name_H-M   'P 1'
#
loop_
_entity.id
_entity.type
_entity.pdbx_description
1 polymer ?
#
loop_
_entity_poly.entity_id
_entity_poly.type
_entity_poly.pdbx_seq_one_letter_code
_entity_poly.pdbx_strand_id
1 'polypeptide(L)'
;MKAIVNRIIPFSSVDGPGNRTAIFLQGCNINCKYCHNPETRRLCINCGACVGQCPAGALSLGEDNRVIWDQGACVQCDTCIHVCPNDSSPKVREMTPEEVYAAVKRQIPFIRGISVSGGECMLWPDFLKALFTLAKADGLGCLIDSNGTIPLWDYPELLEISDGVMLDIKAFDDTDHRRITDEGNGIVLKNAVFLAKHGKLEEV
;
A
#
# COMPACT_ATOMS: atom_id res chain seq x y z
N MET A 1 -15.89 -6.52 -2.85
CA MET A 1 -14.54 -6.14 -3.30
C MET A 1 -13.58 -6.28 -2.16
N LYS A 2 -12.36 -6.81 -2.40
CA LYS A 2 -11.31 -6.97 -1.37
C LYS A 2 -9.97 -6.52 -1.93
N ALA A 3 -9.07 -6.07 -1.06
CA ALA A 3 -7.65 -5.86 -1.36
C ALA A 3 -6.79 -6.69 -0.42
N ILE A 4 -5.55 -6.92 -0.82
CA ILE A 4 -4.57 -7.58 0.02
C ILE A 4 -3.87 -6.52 0.87
N VAL A 5 -4.14 -6.53 2.16
CA VAL A 5 -3.59 -5.59 3.14
C VAL A 5 -2.38 -6.23 3.82
N ASN A 6 -1.23 -5.58 3.68
CA ASN A 6 0.01 -5.96 4.34
C ASN A 6 0.00 -5.52 5.80
N ARG A 7 -0.24 -4.22 6.01
CA ARG A 7 -0.15 -3.63 7.34
C ARG A 7 -1.12 -2.44 7.48
N ILE A 8 -1.65 -2.25 8.67
CA ILE A 8 -2.34 -1.04 9.08
C ILE A 8 -1.57 -0.49 10.29
N ILE A 9 -1.01 0.72 10.14
CA ILE A 9 -0.41 1.46 11.22
C ILE A 9 -1.50 2.36 11.80
N PRO A 10 -1.97 2.11 13.01
CA PRO A 10 -3.12 2.83 13.57
C PRO A 10 -2.89 4.34 13.68
N PHE A 11 -1.63 4.74 13.91
CA PHE A 11 -1.23 6.11 14.15
C PHE A 11 0.15 6.37 13.56
N SER A 12 0.24 7.28 12.59
CA SER A 12 1.47 7.71 11.96
C SER A 12 1.49 9.22 11.77
N SER A 13 2.65 9.82 12.01
CA SER A 13 2.93 11.24 11.77
C SER A 13 3.89 11.48 10.61
N VAL A 14 4.24 10.41 9.88
CA VAL A 14 5.22 10.45 8.77
C VAL A 14 4.62 10.00 7.43
N ASP A 15 3.38 9.53 7.42
CA ASP A 15 2.68 9.09 6.22
C ASP A 15 1.70 10.17 5.74
N GLY A 16 2.20 11.39 5.53
CA GLY A 16 1.46 12.57 5.10
C GLY A 16 1.15 13.56 6.24
N PRO A 17 0.60 14.73 5.92
CA PRO A 17 0.39 15.81 6.88
C PRO A 17 -0.62 15.46 7.97
N GLY A 18 -0.25 15.75 9.20
CA GLY A 18 -1.02 15.44 10.41
C GLY A 18 -0.93 13.97 10.82
N ASN A 19 -1.68 13.61 11.86
CA ASN A 19 -1.73 12.22 12.31
C ASN A 19 -2.70 11.42 11.44
N ARG A 20 -2.27 10.28 10.93
CA ARG A 20 -3.06 9.45 10.02
C ARG A 20 -3.01 7.98 10.40
N THR A 21 -4.04 7.24 10.07
CA THR A 21 -3.88 5.78 9.96
C THR A 21 -3.29 5.49 8.58
N ALA A 22 -2.12 4.87 8.55
CA ALA A 22 -1.47 4.46 7.30
C ALA A 22 -1.83 3.01 6.97
N ILE A 23 -2.30 2.78 5.75
CA ILE A 23 -2.74 1.48 5.25
C ILE A 23 -1.81 1.08 4.10
N PHE A 24 -1.12 -0.06 4.26
CA PHE A 24 -0.18 -0.57 3.27
C PHE A 24 -0.79 -1.76 2.54
N LEU A 25 -0.99 -1.61 1.22
CA LEU A 25 -1.50 -2.67 0.36
C LEU A 25 -0.35 -3.48 -0.24
N GLN A 26 -0.63 -4.73 -0.58
CA GLN A 26 0.32 -5.66 -1.17
C GLN A 26 0.26 -5.63 -2.69
N GLY A 27 1.43 -5.71 -3.32
CA GLY A 27 1.63 -5.68 -4.76
C GLY A 27 2.16 -4.33 -5.25
N CYS A 28 3.14 -4.36 -6.14
CA CYS A 28 3.71 -3.20 -6.80
C CYS A 28 4.02 -3.53 -8.25
N ASN A 29 3.84 -2.55 -9.12
CA ASN A 29 4.08 -2.68 -10.55
C ASN A 29 5.48 -2.22 -10.98
N ILE A 30 6.31 -1.72 -10.04
CA ILE A 30 7.70 -1.35 -10.28
C ILE A 30 8.66 -2.09 -9.33
N ASN A 31 9.96 -2.07 -9.65
CA ASN A 31 10.96 -2.86 -8.93
C ASN A 31 12.10 -1.96 -8.39
N CYS A 32 11.76 -1.01 -7.53
CA CYS A 32 12.74 -0.08 -6.97
C CYS A 32 13.89 -0.81 -6.27
N LYS A 33 15.13 -0.54 -6.66
CA LYS A 33 16.34 -1.13 -6.05
C LYS A 33 16.57 -0.70 -4.61
N TYR A 34 16.00 0.43 -4.22
CA TYR A 34 16.06 0.97 -2.85
C TYR A 34 14.66 1.02 -2.19
N CYS A 35 13.80 0.05 -2.51
CA CYS A 35 12.46 0.00 -1.94
C CYS A 35 12.49 0.03 -0.41
N HIS A 36 11.70 0.93 0.18
CA HIS A 36 11.60 1.07 1.63
C HIS A 36 10.82 -0.10 2.26
N ASN A 37 9.85 -0.66 1.53
CA ASN A 37 9.00 -1.76 1.98
C ASN A 37 9.08 -2.93 0.96
N PRO A 38 10.25 -3.58 0.78
CA PRO A 38 10.46 -4.58 -0.27
C PRO A 38 9.49 -5.76 -0.17
N GLU A 39 9.04 -6.10 1.02
CA GLU A 39 8.09 -7.19 1.30
C GLU A 39 6.68 -6.92 0.74
N THR A 40 6.36 -5.67 0.40
CA THR A 40 5.06 -5.29 -0.19
C THR A 40 5.04 -5.40 -1.71
N ARG A 41 6.19 -5.57 -2.37
CA ARG A 41 6.29 -5.51 -3.83
C ARG A 41 5.55 -6.64 -4.53
N ARG A 42 5.71 -7.85 -4.07
CA ARG A 42 5.19 -9.04 -4.77
C ARG A 42 4.12 -9.76 -3.97
N LEU A 43 3.22 -10.41 -4.68
CA LEU A 43 2.22 -11.27 -4.05
C LEU A 43 2.85 -12.61 -3.63
N CYS A 44 2.38 -13.17 -2.54
CA CYS A 44 2.77 -14.51 -2.11
C CYS A 44 2.36 -15.54 -3.16
N ILE A 45 3.31 -16.35 -3.62
CA ILE A 45 3.07 -17.43 -4.59
C ILE A 45 2.75 -18.78 -3.91
N ASN A 46 2.60 -18.77 -2.60
CA ASN A 46 2.25 -19.94 -1.80
C ASN A 46 3.23 -21.13 -1.93
N CYS A 47 4.51 -20.85 -2.18
CA CYS A 47 5.54 -21.92 -2.33
C CYS A 47 5.85 -22.68 -1.03
N GLY A 48 5.41 -22.19 0.13
CA GLY A 48 5.59 -22.84 1.43
C GLY A 48 6.99 -22.73 2.02
N ALA A 49 7.98 -22.14 1.33
CA ALA A 49 9.38 -22.08 1.78
C ALA A 49 9.54 -21.47 3.20
N CYS A 50 8.69 -20.53 3.56
CA CYS A 50 8.74 -19.87 4.87
C CYS A 50 8.07 -20.66 6.00
N VAL A 51 7.22 -21.65 5.71
CA VAL A 51 6.42 -22.36 6.72
C VAL A 51 7.31 -23.09 7.71
N GLY A 52 8.22 -23.93 7.21
CA GLY A 52 9.17 -24.69 8.05
C GLY A 52 10.25 -23.83 8.71
N GLN A 53 10.39 -22.56 8.29
CA GLN A 53 11.39 -21.63 8.82
C GLN A 53 10.84 -20.69 9.89
N CYS A 54 9.52 -20.72 10.15
CA CYS A 54 8.90 -19.85 11.14
C CYS A 54 9.22 -20.32 12.56
N PRO A 55 10.02 -19.59 13.37
CA PRO A 55 10.43 -20.06 14.70
C PRO A 55 9.26 -20.13 15.69
N ALA A 56 8.19 -19.38 15.43
CA ALA A 56 6.98 -19.35 16.27
C ALA A 56 5.89 -20.29 15.77
N GLY A 57 6.09 -21.02 14.66
CA GLY A 57 5.06 -21.88 14.06
C GLY A 57 3.82 -21.11 13.59
N ALA A 58 3.93 -19.79 13.36
CA ALA A 58 2.84 -18.92 12.98
C ALA A 58 2.44 -19.02 11.48
N LEU A 59 3.07 -19.93 10.73
CA LEU A 59 2.78 -20.19 9.32
C LEU A 59 2.45 -21.66 9.12
N SER A 60 1.43 -21.92 8.33
CA SER A 60 1.02 -23.27 7.92
C SER A 60 0.59 -23.28 6.46
N LEU A 61 0.46 -24.46 5.86
CA LEU A 61 -0.21 -24.65 4.57
C LEU A 61 -1.65 -25.07 4.83
N GLY A 62 -2.59 -24.38 4.21
CA GLY A 62 -3.98 -24.76 4.18
C GLY A 62 -4.25 -25.96 3.26
N GLU A 63 -5.48 -26.48 3.27
CA GLU A 63 -5.91 -27.59 2.39
C GLU A 63 -5.81 -27.25 0.89
N ASP A 64 -5.91 -25.95 0.54
CA ASP A 64 -5.75 -25.40 -0.79
C ASP A 64 -4.29 -25.04 -1.14
N ASN A 65 -3.32 -25.49 -0.34
CA ASN A 65 -1.90 -25.16 -0.43
C ASN A 65 -1.57 -23.67 -0.28
N ARG A 66 -2.48 -22.85 0.21
CA ARG A 66 -2.18 -21.46 0.56
C ARG A 66 -1.41 -21.39 1.87
N VAL A 67 -0.45 -20.46 1.91
CA VAL A 67 0.23 -20.13 3.16
C VAL A 67 -0.74 -19.34 4.04
N ILE A 68 -1.02 -19.88 5.22
CA ILE A 68 -1.86 -19.25 6.24
C ILE A 68 -0.97 -18.64 7.30
N TRP A 69 -1.26 -17.41 7.67
CA TRP A 69 -0.57 -16.68 8.73
C TRP A 69 -1.48 -16.50 9.96
N ASP A 70 -1.02 -17.04 11.08
CA ASP A 70 -1.60 -16.77 12.40
C ASP A 70 -0.95 -15.54 13.01
N GLN A 71 -1.67 -14.42 13.01
CA GLN A 71 -1.20 -13.16 13.58
C GLN A 71 -0.99 -13.28 15.10
N GLY A 72 -1.79 -14.10 15.81
CA GLY A 72 -1.73 -14.26 17.25
C GLY A 72 -0.46 -15.00 17.71
N ALA A 73 -0.02 -15.97 16.92
CA ALA A 73 1.22 -16.71 17.18
C ALA A 73 2.49 -16.00 16.67
N CYS A 74 2.34 -14.98 15.80
CA CYS A 74 3.46 -14.34 15.14
C CYS A 74 4.24 -13.41 16.08
N VAL A 75 5.55 -13.64 16.21
CA VAL A 75 6.49 -12.84 17.04
C VAL A 75 7.17 -11.71 16.24
N GLN A 76 6.74 -11.42 15.01
CA GLN A 76 7.23 -10.34 14.15
C GLN A 76 8.76 -10.38 13.89
N CYS A 77 9.35 -11.56 13.78
CA CYS A 77 10.80 -11.74 13.55
C CYS A 77 11.24 -11.58 12.10
N ASP A 78 10.31 -11.46 11.15
CA ASP A 78 10.51 -11.29 9.71
C ASP A 78 11.29 -12.41 8.98
N THR A 79 11.58 -13.52 9.66
CA THR A 79 12.25 -14.68 9.05
C THR A 79 11.56 -15.12 7.74
N CYS A 80 10.22 -15.12 7.72
CA CYS A 80 9.43 -15.50 6.54
C CYS A 80 9.67 -14.57 5.33
N ILE A 81 9.98 -13.30 5.56
CA ILE A 81 10.31 -12.33 4.52
C ILE A 81 11.73 -12.59 4.01
N HIS A 82 12.69 -12.77 4.92
CA HIS A 82 14.10 -13.00 4.56
C HIS A 82 14.35 -14.31 3.79
N VAL A 83 13.55 -15.34 4.05
CA VAL A 83 13.70 -16.63 3.35
C VAL A 83 12.84 -16.74 2.09
N CYS A 84 12.05 -15.70 1.79
CA CYS A 84 11.13 -15.74 0.66
C CYS A 84 11.87 -15.63 -0.68
N PRO A 85 11.80 -16.63 -1.56
CA PRO A 85 12.48 -16.56 -2.87
C PRO A 85 11.80 -15.59 -3.84
N ASN A 86 10.61 -15.05 -3.47
CA ASN A 86 9.81 -14.15 -4.29
C ASN A 86 9.73 -12.73 -3.70
N ASP A 87 10.59 -12.37 -2.75
CA ASP A 87 10.57 -11.04 -2.09
C ASP A 87 9.16 -10.59 -1.68
N SER A 88 8.40 -11.48 -1.03
CA SER A 88 7.02 -11.25 -0.65
C SER A 88 6.81 -11.50 0.84
N SER A 89 5.72 -10.99 1.38
CA SER A 89 5.28 -11.28 2.75
C SER A 89 4.10 -12.25 2.74
N PRO A 90 4.13 -13.32 3.53
CA PRO A 90 2.93 -14.11 3.82
C PRO A 90 2.04 -13.45 4.89
N LYS A 91 2.53 -12.40 5.57
CA LYS A 91 1.82 -11.68 6.62
C LYS A 91 0.85 -10.67 6.02
N VAL A 92 -0.14 -11.17 5.28
CA VAL A 92 -1.15 -10.37 4.59
C VAL A 92 -2.55 -10.86 4.92
N ARG A 93 -3.53 -9.98 4.73
CA ARG A 93 -4.95 -10.32 4.88
C ARG A 93 -5.74 -9.80 3.69
N GLU A 94 -6.63 -10.62 3.15
CA GLU A 94 -7.65 -10.13 2.24
C GLU A 94 -8.74 -9.43 3.07
N MET A 95 -8.92 -8.13 2.86
CA MET A 95 -9.87 -7.31 3.63
C MET A 95 -10.79 -6.53 2.70
N THR A 96 -12.03 -6.35 3.12
CA THR A 96 -12.96 -5.42 2.49
C THR A 96 -12.69 -3.98 2.96
N PRO A 97 -13.18 -2.94 2.24
CA PRO A 97 -13.08 -1.55 2.70
C PRO A 97 -13.68 -1.36 4.10
N GLU A 98 -14.80 -2.05 4.40
CA GLU A 98 -15.50 -1.97 5.68
C GLU A 98 -14.65 -2.58 6.82
N GLU A 99 -13.98 -3.69 6.58
CA GLU A 99 -13.08 -4.32 7.55
C GLU A 99 -11.86 -3.45 7.84
N VAL A 100 -11.26 -2.84 6.82
CA VAL A 100 -10.17 -1.87 7.00
C VAL A 100 -10.69 -0.65 7.74
N TYR A 101 -11.84 -0.12 7.34
CA TYR A 101 -12.42 1.05 7.97
C TYR A 101 -12.80 0.81 9.44
N ALA A 102 -13.24 -0.39 9.80
CA ALA A 102 -13.49 -0.75 11.20
C ALA A 102 -12.22 -0.64 12.08
N ALA A 103 -11.04 -0.90 11.51
CA ALA A 103 -9.77 -0.66 12.21
C ALA A 103 -9.44 0.84 12.31
N VAL A 104 -9.67 1.61 11.24
CA VAL A 104 -9.51 3.08 11.21
C VAL A 104 -10.43 3.76 12.21
N LYS A 105 -11.68 3.35 12.26
CA LYS A 105 -12.73 3.98 13.10
C LYS A 105 -12.37 4.04 14.58
N ARG A 106 -11.60 3.09 15.06
CA ARG A 106 -11.10 3.07 16.45
C ARG A 106 -10.07 4.17 16.75
N GLN A 107 -9.51 4.77 15.69
CA GLN A 107 -8.46 5.79 15.81
C GLN A 107 -8.98 7.22 15.60
N ILE A 108 -10.24 7.41 15.19
CA ILE A 108 -10.84 8.72 14.85
C ILE A 108 -10.49 9.83 15.87
N PRO A 109 -10.54 9.61 17.20
CA PRO A 109 -10.22 10.66 18.14
C PRO A 109 -8.76 11.19 18.07
N PHE A 110 -7.85 10.45 17.42
CA PHE A 110 -6.43 10.73 17.41
C PHE A 110 -5.86 11.07 16.04
N ILE A 111 -6.67 10.90 14.97
CA ILE A 111 -6.22 11.07 13.58
C ILE A 111 -7.01 12.15 12.86
N ARG A 112 -6.38 12.77 11.87
CA ARG A 112 -7.02 13.69 10.93
C ARG A 112 -7.50 12.99 9.65
N GLY A 113 -6.98 11.79 9.39
CA GLY A 113 -7.30 11.11 8.14
C GLY A 113 -6.60 9.77 8.00
N ILE A 114 -6.67 9.27 6.79
CA ILE A 114 -6.00 8.05 6.36
C ILE A 114 -5.08 8.35 5.19
N SER A 115 -3.98 7.58 5.08
CA SER A 115 -3.14 7.51 3.89
C SER A 115 -3.09 6.06 3.43
N VAL A 116 -3.24 5.83 2.13
CA VAL A 116 -3.13 4.49 1.56
C VAL A 116 -1.91 4.43 0.67
N SER A 117 -1.01 3.52 1.00
CA SER A 117 0.29 3.28 0.41
C SER A 117 0.51 1.76 0.21
N GLY A 118 1.75 1.30 0.35
CA GLY A 118 2.11 -0.12 0.34
C GLY A 118 3.17 -0.43 -0.69
N GLY A 119 2.89 -1.39 -1.60
CA GLY A 119 3.60 -1.53 -2.86
C GLY A 119 3.20 -0.41 -3.81
N GLU A 120 2.04 -0.56 -4.45
CA GLU A 120 1.36 0.50 -5.21
C GLU A 120 -0.14 0.41 -4.96
N CYS A 121 -0.68 1.40 -4.29
CA CYS A 121 -2.09 1.39 -3.90
C CYS A 121 -3.04 1.59 -5.08
N MET A 122 -2.59 2.24 -6.16
CA MET A 122 -3.38 2.43 -7.38
C MET A 122 -3.60 1.15 -8.19
N LEU A 123 -3.04 0.01 -7.78
CA LEU A 123 -3.47 -1.31 -8.27
C LEU A 123 -4.88 -1.71 -7.77
N TRP A 124 -5.41 -0.97 -6.78
CA TRP A 124 -6.69 -1.23 -6.12
C TRP A 124 -7.63 -0.01 -6.12
N PRO A 125 -7.87 0.66 -7.27
CA PRO A 125 -8.53 1.97 -7.30
C PRO A 125 -9.97 1.92 -6.79
N ASP A 126 -10.72 0.87 -7.12
CA ASP A 126 -12.10 0.72 -6.64
C ASP A 126 -12.16 0.49 -5.12
N PHE A 127 -11.18 -0.25 -4.57
CA PHE A 127 -11.06 -0.44 -3.13
C PHE A 127 -10.75 0.89 -2.42
N LEU A 128 -9.82 1.69 -2.97
CA LEU A 128 -9.50 3.01 -2.45
C LEU A 128 -10.75 3.90 -2.44
N LYS A 129 -11.48 3.94 -3.56
CA LYS A 129 -12.71 4.74 -3.67
C LYS A 129 -13.73 4.36 -2.60
N ALA A 130 -13.99 3.06 -2.41
CA ALA A 130 -14.93 2.58 -1.40
C ALA A 130 -14.45 2.91 0.03
N LEU A 131 -13.17 2.70 0.33
CA LEU A 131 -12.59 3.02 1.64
C LEU A 131 -12.66 4.53 1.93
N PHE A 132 -12.33 5.37 0.94
CA PHE A 132 -12.38 6.82 1.09
C PHE A 132 -13.80 7.33 1.27
N THR A 133 -14.78 6.71 0.61
CA THR A 133 -16.19 7.02 0.82
C THR A 133 -16.60 6.83 2.29
N LEU A 134 -16.16 5.73 2.91
CA LEU A 134 -16.41 5.47 4.33
C LEU A 134 -15.69 6.48 5.24
N ALA A 135 -14.43 6.77 4.95
CA ALA A 135 -13.63 7.70 5.73
C ALA A 135 -14.18 9.15 5.66
N LYS A 136 -14.58 9.58 4.47
CA LYS A 136 -15.19 10.91 4.25
C LYS A 136 -16.52 11.08 4.98
N ALA A 137 -17.31 10.02 5.12
CA ALA A 137 -18.58 10.08 5.86
C ALA A 137 -18.39 10.46 7.35
N ASP A 138 -17.22 10.11 7.93
CA ASP A 138 -16.84 10.50 9.30
C ASP A 138 -15.88 11.72 9.33
N GLY A 139 -15.74 12.46 8.22
CA GLY A 139 -14.98 13.72 8.12
C GLY A 139 -13.45 13.54 8.09
N LEU A 140 -12.96 12.35 7.81
CA LEU A 140 -11.51 12.08 7.72
C LEU A 140 -10.94 12.54 6.38
N GLY A 141 -9.72 13.07 6.41
CA GLY A 141 -8.93 13.33 5.20
C GLY A 141 -8.41 12.03 4.58
N CYS A 142 -8.34 11.97 3.23
CA CYS A 142 -7.94 10.78 2.48
C CYS A 142 -6.82 11.11 1.50
N LEU A 143 -5.63 10.51 1.69
CA LEU A 143 -4.48 10.69 0.82
C LEU A 143 -4.10 9.38 0.12
N ILE A 144 -3.74 9.52 -1.14
CA ILE A 144 -3.14 8.47 -1.96
C ILE A 144 -1.63 8.68 -1.95
N ASP A 145 -0.88 7.64 -1.58
CA ASP A 145 0.58 7.63 -1.68
C ASP A 145 1.00 6.67 -2.80
N SER A 146 1.43 7.22 -3.94
CA SER A 146 1.60 6.49 -5.19
C SER A 146 2.96 6.73 -5.84
N ASN A 147 3.50 5.68 -6.47
CA ASN A 147 4.68 5.79 -7.32
C ASN A 147 4.40 6.50 -8.66
N GLY A 148 3.15 6.84 -8.94
CA GLY A 148 2.73 7.64 -10.08
C GLY A 148 2.88 6.99 -11.46
N THR A 149 3.16 5.71 -11.56
CA THR A 149 3.30 5.02 -12.87
C THR A 149 1.98 4.66 -13.51
N ILE A 150 0.88 4.75 -12.75
CA ILE A 150 -0.49 4.56 -13.26
C ILE A 150 -1.08 5.93 -13.60
N PRO A 151 -1.72 6.11 -14.78
CA PRO A 151 -2.35 7.39 -15.15
C PRO A 151 -3.48 7.78 -14.19
N LEU A 152 -3.26 8.76 -13.32
CA LEU A 152 -4.24 9.16 -12.30
C LEU A 152 -5.44 9.89 -12.92
N TRP A 153 -5.28 10.53 -14.07
CA TRP A 153 -6.40 11.16 -14.80
C TRP A 153 -7.47 10.19 -15.29
N ASP A 154 -7.19 8.87 -15.32
CA ASP A 154 -8.16 7.84 -15.67
C ASP A 154 -9.10 7.50 -14.49
N TYR A 155 -8.85 8.07 -13.30
CA TYR A 155 -9.61 7.81 -12.06
C TYR A 155 -10.20 9.09 -11.47
N PRO A 156 -11.01 9.87 -12.23
CA PRO A 156 -11.50 11.17 -11.78
C PRO A 156 -12.35 11.08 -10.51
N GLU A 157 -13.19 10.06 -10.38
CA GLU A 157 -14.05 9.89 -9.21
C GLU A 157 -13.25 9.57 -7.92
N LEU A 158 -12.14 8.83 -8.03
CA LEU A 158 -11.25 8.58 -6.90
C LEU A 158 -10.51 9.86 -6.51
N LEU A 159 -10.04 10.63 -7.49
CA LEU A 159 -9.39 11.91 -7.24
C LEU A 159 -10.34 12.94 -6.64
N GLU A 160 -11.60 12.96 -7.04
CA GLU A 160 -12.61 13.85 -6.49
C GLU A 160 -12.80 13.61 -4.98
N ILE A 161 -12.94 12.34 -4.57
CA ILE A 161 -13.14 11.98 -3.17
C ILE A 161 -11.86 12.08 -2.32
N SER A 162 -10.66 11.98 -2.94
CA SER A 162 -9.39 12.16 -2.23
C SER A 162 -9.15 13.65 -1.91
N ASP A 163 -8.40 13.93 -0.85
CA ASP A 163 -7.93 15.29 -0.57
C ASP A 163 -6.66 15.61 -1.37
N GLY A 164 -5.85 14.61 -1.69
CA GLY A 164 -4.64 14.79 -2.47
C GLY A 164 -3.87 13.49 -2.69
N VAL A 165 -2.78 13.65 -3.43
CA VAL A 165 -1.84 12.60 -3.76
C VAL A 165 -0.45 13.01 -3.31
N MET A 166 0.22 12.16 -2.54
CA MET A 166 1.65 12.19 -2.31
C MET A 166 2.28 11.38 -3.44
N LEU A 167 3.09 12.03 -4.26
CA LEU A 167 3.59 11.46 -5.50
C LEU A 167 5.08 11.20 -5.43
N ASP A 168 5.50 9.96 -5.54
CA ASP A 168 6.89 9.56 -5.55
C ASP A 168 7.56 9.74 -6.92
N ILE A 169 8.40 10.74 -7.09
CA ILE A 169 9.30 10.86 -8.26
C ILE A 169 10.64 10.22 -7.91
N LYS A 170 10.85 8.96 -8.32
CA LYS A 170 12.05 8.19 -7.94
C LYS A 170 13.35 8.72 -8.58
N ALA A 171 13.27 9.27 -9.80
CA ALA A 171 14.29 10.08 -10.43
C ALA A 171 13.65 10.96 -11.49
N PHE A 172 14.22 12.16 -11.70
CA PHE A 172 13.73 13.10 -12.70
C PHE A 172 14.23 12.74 -14.12
N ASP A 173 15.45 12.25 -14.25
CA ASP A 173 15.98 11.73 -15.51
C ASP A 173 15.38 10.33 -15.79
N ASP A 174 14.86 10.11 -17.02
CA ASP A 174 14.20 8.84 -17.40
C ASP A 174 15.17 7.66 -17.40
N THR A 175 16.43 7.88 -17.78
CA THR A 175 17.46 6.83 -17.78
C THR A 175 17.77 6.37 -16.38
N ASP A 176 17.92 7.32 -15.45
CA ASP A 176 18.12 7.01 -14.04
C ASP A 176 16.87 6.36 -13.43
N HIS A 177 15.68 6.86 -13.78
CA HIS A 177 14.42 6.26 -13.30
C HIS A 177 14.32 4.79 -13.71
N ARG A 178 14.57 4.48 -15.01
CA ARG A 178 14.60 3.10 -15.50
C ARG A 178 15.65 2.26 -14.81
N ARG A 179 16.84 2.82 -14.59
CA ARG A 179 17.93 2.10 -13.92
C ARG A 179 17.59 1.65 -12.50
N ILE A 180 16.77 2.42 -11.78
CA ILE A 180 16.45 2.18 -10.37
C ILE A 180 15.08 1.56 -10.13
N THR A 181 14.14 1.64 -11.10
CA THR A 181 12.76 1.14 -10.93
C THR A 181 12.36 0.08 -11.95
N ASP A 182 13.16 -0.11 -13.00
CA ASP A 182 12.87 -0.87 -14.23
C ASP A 182 11.76 -0.25 -15.11
N GLU A 183 11.23 0.95 -14.77
CA GLU A 183 10.14 1.64 -15.48
C GLU A 183 10.52 3.08 -15.82
N GLY A 184 9.86 3.66 -16.86
CA GLY A 184 10.04 5.05 -17.24
C GLY A 184 9.24 6.03 -16.39
N ASN A 185 9.70 7.29 -16.32
CA ASN A 185 9.03 8.33 -15.53
C ASN A 185 8.02 9.19 -16.29
N GLY A 186 7.78 8.92 -17.59
CA GLY A 186 6.95 9.78 -18.43
C GLY A 186 5.50 9.95 -17.92
N ILE A 187 4.88 8.90 -17.34
CA ILE A 187 3.55 8.98 -16.73
C ILE A 187 3.64 9.69 -15.38
N VAL A 188 4.68 9.41 -14.59
CA VAL A 188 4.91 10.03 -13.28
C VAL A 188 4.97 11.56 -13.39
N LEU A 189 5.77 12.07 -14.33
CA LEU A 189 5.89 13.52 -14.57
C LEU A 189 4.59 14.12 -15.10
N LYS A 190 3.85 13.41 -15.95
CA LYS A 190 2.53 13.85 -16.40
C LYS A 190 1.52 13.90 -15.24
N ASN A 191 1.53 12.91 -14.35
CA ASN A 191 0.72 12.92 -13.13
C ASN A 191 1.07 14.12 -12.25
N ALA A 192 2.36 14.42 -12.03
CA ALA A 192 2.77 15.59 -11.25
C ALA A 192 2.16 16.89 -11.79
N VAL A 193 2.28 17.13 -13.11
CA VAL A 193 1.70 18.31 -13.77
C VAL A 193 0.18 18.33 -13.69
N PHE A 194 -0.46 17.17 -13.93
CA PHE A 194 -1.92 17.03 -13.87
C PHE A 194 -2.44 17.33 -12.46
N LEU A 195 -1.87 16.69 -11.44
CA LEU A 195 -2.29 16.85 -10.04
C LEU A 195 -2.08 18.29 -9.57
N ALA A 196 -0.94 18.91 -9.91
CA ALA A 196 -0.67 20.32 -9.57
C ALA A 196 -1.72 21.27 -10.17
N LYS A 197 -2.06 21.07 -11.45
CA LYS A 197 -3.10 21.89 -12.13
C LYS A 197 -4.50 21.75 -11.52
N HIS A 198 -4.79 20.60 -10.90
CA HIS A 198 -6.11 20.32 -10.28
C HIS A 198 -6.10 20.50 -8.76
N GLY A 199 -5.02 21.02 -8.17
CA GLY A 199 -4.91 21.22 -6.73
C GLY A 199 -4.96 19.91 -5.93
N LYS A 200 -4.47 18.81 -6.52
CA LYS A 200 -4.46 17.47 -5.93
C LYS A 200 -3.05 16.95 -5.62
N LEU A 201 -2.00 17.72 -5.93
CA LEU A 201 -0.64 17.38 -5.55
C LEU A 201 -0.40 17.86 -4.12
N GLU A 202 -0.34 16.94 -3.18
CA GLU A 202 -0.13 17.24 -1.76
C GLU A 202 1.36 17.29 -1.42
N GLU A 203 2.13 16.31 -1.92
CA GLU A 203 3.57 16.16 -1.65
C GLU A 203 4.27 15.49 -2.83
N VAL A 204 5.58 15.78 -2.99
CA VAL A 204 6.47 15.13 -3.98
C VAL A 204 7.74 14.67 -3.30
#